data_8c197de6879cccbbdc677f8ec255da24
#
_entry.id   8c197de6879cccbbdc677f8ec255da24
#
_cell.length_a   1.000
_cell.length_b   1.000
_cell.length_c   1.000
_cell.angle_alpha   90.00
_cell.angle_beta   90.00
_cell.angle_gamma   90.00
#
_symmetry.space_group_name_H-M   'P 1'
#
loop_
_entity.id
_entity.type
_entity.pdbx_description
1 polymer ?
#
loop_
_entity_poly.entity_id
_entity_poly.type
_entity_poly.pdbx_seq_one_letter_code
_entity_poly.pdbx_strand_id
1 'polypeptide(L)'
;MSNDDIVYLSPSRLATYADCQRKFDHDYVKDVSTPDQNRLYLNQGLAYHETIEVVCEETDPDDDADVIHRRAMDAFDEKWDANLDPDEYETRAHQDYQRAENRAAIEAFFDPEDGDGIRHARRSVATEKWLEAVHDGIGLHGYADNVLRTEKGLHIIDYKRRLSGIITSYTAKYLDEHLEGETHEPGRVKNAFQTTTYIEGVKQSDLYEDGMDVRFSFYALFYETTAESTPDGFEISVRGRPRETTGVYDEYYDTIWGLIETAHEGITSGAYASNPFELINEEACSDCDYREMCPEYLAEEVRR
;
A
#
# COMPACT_ATOMS: atom_id res chain seq x y z
N MET A 1 17.46 -25.58 -11.38
CA MET A 1 16.20 -25.11 -11.97
C MET A 1 16.56 -23.98 -12.90
N SER A 2 16.05 -23.97 -14.13
CA SER A 2 16.27 -22.81 -15.04
C SER A 2 15.46 -21.63 -14.49
N ASN A 3 15.95 -20.40 -14.69
CA ASN A 3 15.25 -19.18 -14.24
C ASN A 3 13.83 -19.04 -14.86
N ASP A 4 13.52 -19.84 -15.87
CA ASP A 4 12.25 -19.81 -16.61
C ASP A 4 11.05 -20.45 -15.87
N ASP A 5 11.31 -21.12 -14.73
CA ASP A 5 10.26 -21.83 -13.97
C ASP A 5 9.80 -21.07 -12.69
N ILE A 6 10.39 -19.89 -12.42
CA ILE A 6 10.04 -19.11 -11.21
C ILE A 6 8.76 -18.33 -11.44
N VAL A 7 7.77 -18.55 -10.57
CA VAL A 7 6.54 -17.75 -10.56
C VAL A 7 6.73 -16.54 -9.65
N TYR A 8 6.62 -15.35 -10.24
CA TYR A 8 6.70 -14.09 -9.51
C TYR A 8 5.32 -13.62 -9.08
N LEU A 9 5.17 -13.27 -7.81
CA LEU A 9 3.92 -12.81 -7.21
C LEU A 9 4.11 -11.41 -6.59
N SER A 10 3.13 -10.54 -6.85
CA SER A 10 3.09 -9.24 -6.19
C SER A 10 2.46 -9.34 -4.79
N PRO A 11 2.75 -8.39 -3.87
CA PRO A 11 2.10 -8.31 -2.56
C PRO A 11 0.56 -8.32 -2.65
N SER A 12 0.01 -7.67 -3.69
CA SER A 12 -1.44 -7.63 -3.90
C SER A 12 -2.02 -9.00 -4.24
N ARG A 13 -1.34 -9.77 -5.10
CA ARG A 13 -1.76 -11.13 -5.45
C ARG A 13 -1.70 -12.07 -4.25
N LEU A 14 -0.59 -12.04 -3.52
CA LEU A 14 -0.43 -12.81 -2.28
C LEU A 14 -1.49 -12.43 -1.26
N ALA A 15 -1.74 -11.14 -1.07
CA ALA A 15 -2.75 -10.64 -0.12
C ALA A 15 -4.18 -11.05 -0.51
N THR A 16 -4.54 -10.97 -1.80
CA THR A 16 -5.86 -11.42 -2.25
C THR A 16 -6.06 -12.92 -2.02
N TYR A 17 -5.00 -13.72 -2.24
CA TYR A 17 -5.08 -15.16 -1.94
C TYR A 17 -5.21 -15.43 -0.44
N ALA A 18 -4.45 -14.74 0.40
CA ALA A 18 -4.53 -14.86 1.86
C ALA A 18 -5.87 -14.34 2.42
N ASP A 19 -6.46 -13.32 1.79
CA ASP A 19 -7.79 -12.81 2.13
C ASP A 19 -8.87 -13.84 1.83
N CYS A 20 -8.95 -14.30 0.57
CA CYS A 20 -9.87 -15.36 0.18
C CYS A 20 -9.40 -16.01 -1.13
N GLN A 21 -9.13 -17.31 -1.12
CA GLN A 21 -8.70 -18.09 -2.28
C GLN A 21 -9.75 -18.05 -3.41
N ARG A 22 -11.04 -17.99 -3.06
CA ARG A 22 -12.13 -17.86 -4.04
C ARG A 22 -12.15 -16.49 -4.71
N LYS A 23 -11.86 -15.42 -3.94
CA LYS A 23 -11.71 -14.07 -4.48
C LYS A 23 -10.54 -14.01 -5.46
N PHE A 24 -9.41 -14.63 -5.09
CA PHE A 24 -8.26 -14.75 -5.99
C PHE A 24 -8.61 -15.46 -7.31
N ASP A 25 -9.38 -16.56 -7.25
CA ASP A 25 -9.85 -17.29 -8.43
C ASP A 25 -10.72 -16.39 -9.34
N HIS A 26 -11.57 -15.54 -8.75
CA HIS A 26 -12.38 -14.60 -9.52
C HIS A 26 -11.55 -13.48 -10.12
N ASP A 27 -10.66 -12.85 -9.34
CA ASP A 27 -9.87 -11.69 -9.77
C ASP A 27 -8.79 -12.05 -10.80
N TYR A 28 -8.05 -13.15 -10.59
CA TYR A 28 -6.80 -13.40 -11.32
C TYR A 28 -6.82 -14.64 -12.21
N VAL A 29 -7.77 -15.54 -12.03
CA VAL A 29 -7.85 -16.78 -12.81
C VAL A 29 -9.00 -16.75 -13.80
N LYS A 30 -10.17 -16.32 -13.33
CA LYS A 30 -11.39 -16.23 -14.16
C LYS A 30 -11.63 -14.86 -14.76
N ASP A 31 -10.93 -13.85 -14.27
CA ASP A 31 -11.07 -12.45 -14.70
C ASP A 31 -12.54 -11.99 -14.72
N VAL A 32 -13.22 -12.22 -13.59
CA VAL A 32 -14.65 -11.89 -13.45
C VAL A 32 -14.79 -10.39 -13.27
N SER A 33 -15.50 -9.75 -14.20
CA SER A 33 -15.80 -8.32 -14.10
C SER A 33 -16.67 -8.02 -12.89
N THR A 34 -16.22 -7.11 -12.05
CA THR A 34 -17.02 -6.51 -10.97
C THR A 34 -17.70 -5.23 -11.47
N PRO A 35 -18.83 -4.82 -10.87
CA PRO A 35 -19.36 -3.48 -11.08
C PRO A 35 -18.29 -2.43 -10.79
N ASP A 36 -18.31 -1.33 -11.55
CA ASP A 36 -17.34 -0.24 -11.37
C ASP A 36 -17.26 0.19 -9.88
N GLN A 37 -16.13 -0.14 -9.25
CA GLN A 37 -15.84 0.30 -7.90
C GLN A 37 -15.61 1.81 -7.89
N ASN A 38 -15.72 2.42 -6.72
CA ASN A 38 -15.51 3.85 -6.52
C ASN A 38 -14.08 4.25 -6.97
N ARG A 39 -13.93 4.56 -8.26
CA ARG A 39 -12.68 4.98 -8.88
C ARG A 39 -12.16 6.28 -8.28
N LEU A 40 -13.07 7.12 -7.77
CA LEU A 40 -12.72 8.40 -7.17
C LEU A 40 -11.66 8.29 -6.06
N TYR A 41 -11.82 7.31 -5.16
CA TYR A 41 -10.84 7.09 -4.10
C TYR A 41 -9.47 6.63 -4.64
N LEU A 42 -9.47 5.78 -5.66
CA LEU A 42 -8.25 5.30 -6.31
C LEU A 42 -7.56 6.44 -7.07
N ASN A 43 -8.33 7.25 -7.81
CA ASN A 43 -7.82 8.40 -8.56
C ASN A 43 -7.24 9.49 -7.64
N GLN A 44 -7.86 9.73 -6.47
CA GLN A 44 -7.27 10.60 -5.44
C GLN A 44 -5.93 10.03 -4.94
N GLY A 45 -5.86 8.71 -4.72
CA GLY A 45 -4.62 8.02 -4.39
C GLY A 45 -3.54 8.26 -5.42
N LEU A 46 -3.87 8.04 -6.69
CA LEU A 46 -2.95 8.24 -7.81
C LEU A 46 -2.44 9.69 -7.87
N ALA A 47 -3.32 10.68 -7.70
CA ALA A 47 -2.94 12.09 -7.76
C ALA A 47 -1.86 12.47 -6.72
N TYR A 48 -1.98 12.02 -5.47
CA TYR A 48 -0.92 12.33 -4.48
C TYR A 48 0.35 11.48 -4.66
N HIS A 49 0.26 10.22 -5.11
CA HIS A 49 1.44 9.41 -5.43
C HIS A 49 2.25 10.05 -6.56
N GLU A 50 1.61 10.38 -7.69
CA GLU A 50 2.28 11.05 -8.82
C GLU A 50 2.83 12.43 -8.45
N THR A 51 2.16 13.17 -7.54
CA THR A 51 2.70 14.43 -7.02
C THR A 51 4.02 14.20 -6.28
N ILE A 52 4.05 13.24 -5.35
CA ILE A 52 5.26 12.94 -4.57
C ILE A 52 6.38 12.44 -5.46
N GLU A 53 6.06 11.56 -6.44
CA GLU A 53 7.01 11.04 -7.42
C GLU A 53 7.70 12.17 -8.17
N VAL A 54 6.93 13.03 -8.85
CA VAL A 54 7.47 14.17 -9.63
C VAL A 54 8.34 15.08 -8.76
N VAL A 55 7.89 15.41 -7.55
CA VAL A 55 8.68 16.27 -6.64
C VAL A 55 9.99 15.58 -6.25
N CYS A 56 9.97 14.28 -5.96
CA CYS A 56 11.18 13.54 -5.60
C CYS A 56 12.17 13.42 -6.78
N GLU A 57 11.66 13.25 -8.01
CA GLU A 57 12.48 13.14 -9.21
C GLU A 57 13.14 14.46 -9.62
N GLU A 58 12.42 15.59 -9.43
CA GLU A 58 12.87 16.91 -9.85
C GLU A 58 13.66 17.67 -8.78
N THR A 59 13.81 17.10 -7.57
CA THR A 59 14.49 17.76 -6.45
C THR A 59 15.96 17.39 -6.40
N ASP A 60 16.81 18.41 -6.44
CA ASP A 60 18.22 18.26 -6.09
C ASP A 60 18.40 18.29 -4.56
N PRO A 61 19.41 17.57 -4.00
CA PRO A 61 19.65 17.52 -2.55
C PRO A 61 19.83 18.90 -1.90
N ASP A 62 20.31 19.88 -2.65
CA ASP A 62 20.61 21.25 -2.20
C ASP A 62 19.49 22.26 -2.50
N ASP A 63 18.37 21.83 -3.08
CA ASP A 63 17.23 22.72 -3.36
C ASP A 63 16.67 23.35 -2.07
N ASP A 64 16.30 24.63 -2.12
CA ASP A 64 15.64 25.30 -1.01
C ASP A 64 14.26 24.68 -0.71
N ALA A 65 13.90 24.57 0.59
CA ALA A 65 12.64 24.00 1.02
C ALA A 65 11.42 24.72 0.42
N ASP A 66 11.46 26.06 0.31
CA ASP A 66 10.41 26.85 -0.34
C ASP A 66 10.27 26.56 -1.84
N VAL A 67 11.35 26.17 -2.50
CA VAL A 67 11.32 25.77 -3.92
C VAL A 67 10.65 24.42 -4.07
N ILE A 68 11.00 23.45 -3.21
CA ILE A 68 10.40 22.11 -3.19
C ILE A 68 8.91 22.19 -2.86
N HIS A 69 8.54 22.98 -1.85
CA HIS A 69 7.14 23.23 -1.48
C HIS A 69 6.32 23.77 -2.67
N ARG A 70 6.78 24.82 -3.34
CA ARG A 70 6.08 25.39 -4.51
C ARG A 70 5.92 24.35 -5.62
N ARG A 71 6.99 23.59 -5.93
CA ARG A 71 6.96 22.50 -6.89
C ARG A 71 5.87 21.48 -6.52
N ALA A 72 5.77 21.12 -5.24
CA ALA A 72 4.77 20.19 -4.75
C ALA A 72 3.34 20.71 -4.94
N MET A 73 3.10 21.99 -4.69
CA MET A 73 1.78 22.58 -4.87
C MET A 73 1.38 22.68 -6.35
N ASP A 74 2.32 23.06 -7.21
CA ASP A 74 2.11 23.12 -8.66
C ASP A 74 1.86 21.71 -9.25
N ALA A 75 2.66 20.74 -8.86
CA ALA A 75 2.50 19.34 -9.27
C ALA A 75 1.17 18.77 -8.79
N PHE A 76 0.77 19.04 -7.53
CA PHE A 76 -0.53 18.57 -7.03
C PHE A 76 -1.69 19.12 -7.85
N ASP A 77 -1.70 20.41 -8.15
CA ASP A 77 -2.79 21.00 -8.93
C ASP A 77 -2.85 20.39 -10.34
N GLU A 78 -1.71 20.12 -10.99
CA GLU A 78 -1.63 19.43 -12.29
C GLU A 78 -2.14 17.98 -12.20
N LYS A 79 -1.63 17.19 -11.24
CA LYS A 79 -1.97 15.78 -11.10
C LYS A 79 -3.42 15.58 -10.66
N TRP A 80 -3.94 16.46 -9.81
CA TRP A 80 -5.34 16.45 -9.44
C TRP A 80 -6.24 16.65 -10.65
N ASP A 81 -5.99 17.69 -11.44
CA ASP A 81 -6.80 18.01 -12.62
C ASP A 81 -6.67 16.94 -13.74
N ALA A 82 -5.55 16.22 -13.79
CA ALA A 82 -5.34 15.13 -14.75
C ALA A 82 -6.06 13.82 -14.38
N ASN A 83 -6.15 13.50 -13.08
CA ASN A 83 -6.65 12.21 -12.59
C ASN A 83 -8.10 12.24 -12.13
N LEU A 84 -8.65 13.41 -11.77
CA LEU A 84 -9.99 13.52 -11.17
C LEU A 84 -10.98 14.20 -12.13
N ASP A 85 -12.01 13.44 -12.52
CA ASP A 85 -13.11 13.99 -13.31
C ASP A 85 -14.13 14.66 -12.37
N PRO A 86 -14.46 15.96 -12.58
CA PRO A 86 -15.51 16.65 -11.84
C PRO A 86 -16.86 15.94 -11.85
N ASP A 87 -17.18 15.20 -12.91
CA ASP A 87 -18.45 14.50 -13.07
C ASP A 87 -18.56 13.23 -12.21
N GLU A 88 -17.45 12.75 -11.61
CA GLU A 88 -17.45 11.63 -10.66
C GLU A 88 -17.92 12.02 -9.25
N TYR A 89 -18.08 13.33 -8.97
CA TYR A 89 -18.50 13.81 -7.66
C TYR A 89 -20.02 13.99 -7.59
N GLU A 90 -20.62 13.58 -6.48
CA GLU A 90 -22.06 13.76 -6.26
C GLU A 90 -22.50 15.24 -6.25
N THR A 91 -21.63 16.12 -5.73
CA THR A 91 -21.86 17.55 -5.65
C THR A 91 -20.56 18.34 -5.78
N ARG A 92 -20.67 19.60 -6.23
CA ARG A 92 -19.52 20.51 -6.27
C ARG A 92 -18.89 20.73 -4.88
N ALA A 93 -19.70 20.82 -3.84
CA ALA A 93 -19.20 21.00 -2.48
C ALA A 93 -18.39 19.77 -2.01
N HIS A 94 -18.76 18.56 -2.45
CA HIS A 94 -17.99 17.34 -2.21
C HIS A 94 -16.64 17.40 -2.95
N GLN A 95 -16.64 17.80 -4.21
CA GLN A 95 -15.42 18.00 -5.00
C GLN A 95 -14.48 19.02 -4.34
N ASP A 96 -15.01 20.21 -4.02
CA ASP A 96 -14.22 21.30 -3.42
C ASP A 96 -13.61 20.86 -2.07
N TYR A 97 -14.36 20.15 -1.24
CA TYR A 97 -13.86 19.60 0.03
C TYR A 97 -12.75 18.58 -0.19
N GLN A 98 -12.96 17.60 -1.07
CA GLN A 98 -11.96 16.54 -1.32
C GLN A 98 -10.66 17.13 -1.91
N ARG A 99 -10.75 18.10 -2.82
CA ARG A 99 -9.57 18.80 -3.34
C ARG A 99 -8.84 19.54 -2.22
N ALA A 100 -9.57 20.28 -1.40
CA ALA A 100 -8.98 21.03 -0.29
C ALA A 100 -8.32 20.10 0.75
N GLU A 101 -8.95 18.97 1.09
CA GLU A 101 -8.39 17.98 2.01
C GLU A 101 -7.10 17.34 1.47
N ASN A 102 -7.09 16.91 0.21
CA ASN A 102 -5.90 16.31 -0.40
C ASN A 102 -4.79 17.34 -0.61
N ARG A 103 -5.14 18.58 -0.98
CA ARG A 103 -4.18 19.70 -1.09
C ARG A 103 -3.52 20.00 0.25
N ALA A 104 -4.30 20.08 1.33
CA ALA A 104 -3.79 20.31 2.67
C ALA A 104 -2.84 19.18 3.15
N ALA A 105 -3.06 17.93 2.73
CA ALA A 105 -2.16 16.83 3.03
C ALA A 105 -0.81 16.96 2.31
N ILE A 106 -0.79 17.35 1.04
CA ILE A 106 0.44 17.61 0.29
C ILE A 106 1.16 18.85 0.84
N GLU A 107 0.43 19.91 1.16
CA GLU A 107 0.97 21.13 1.77
C GLU A 107 1.69 20.82 3.10
N ALA A 108 1.03 20.06 3.99
CA ALA A 108 1.62 19.62 5.26
C ALA A 108 2.80 18.66 5.09
N PHE A 109 2.75 17.76 4.10
CA PHE A 109 3.84 16.83 3.83
C PHE A 109 5.10 17.55 3.31
N PHE A 110 4.93 18.57 2.45
CA PHE A 110 6.01 19.37 1.91
C PHE A 110 6.15 20.75 2.61
N ASP A 111 5.69 20.87 3.85
CA ASP A 111 5.89 22.09 4.62
C ASP A 111 7.39 22.41 4.78
N PRO A 112 7.84 23.66 4.49
CA PRO A 112 9.26 24.01 4.52
C PRO A 112 9.92 23.91 5.91
N GLU A 113 9.14 24.04 6.99
CA GLU A 113 9.65 24.02 8.36
C GLU A 113 9.66 22.61 8.95
N ASP A 114 8.54 21.89 8.85
CA ASP A 114 8.30 20.62 9.57
C ASP A 114 7.96 19.43 8.66
N GLY A 115 7.81 19.61 7.33
CA GLY A 115 7.36 18.59 6.40
C GLY A 115 8.37 17.47 6.16
N ASP A 116 7.97 16.23 6.34
CA ASP A 116 8.79 15.05 6.01
C ASP A 116 9.10 14.96 4.51
N GLY A 117 8.22 15.48 3.65
CA GLY A 117 8.35 15.46 2.19
C GLY A 117 9.59 16.16 1.66
N ILE A 118 9.99 17.28 2.30
CA ILE A 118 11.26 17.98 1.96
C ILE A 118 12.45 17.04 2.14
N ARG A 119 12.48 16.30 3.25
CA ARG A 119 13.54 15.33 3.52
C ARG A 119 13.48 14.13 2.57
N HIS A 120 12.26 13.66 2.25
CA HIS A 120 12.07 12.55 1.32
C HIS A 120 12.55 12.96 -0.08
N ALA A 121 12.16 14.10 -0.59
CA ALA A 121 12.58 14.59 -1.90
C ALA A 121 14.11 14.73 -2.01
N ARG A 122 14.76 15.35 -1.04
CA ARG A 122 16.23 15.53 -1.04
C ARG A 122 17.03 14.24 -0.92
N ARG A 123 16.44 13.16 -0.39
CA ARG A 123 17.10 11.87 -0.15
C ARG A 123 16.64 10.77 -1.07
N SER A 124 15.67 11.04 -1.93
CA SER A 124 15.18 10.08 -2.92
C SER A 124 16.31 9.66 -3.84
N VAL A 125 16.47 8.35 -4.04
CA VAL A 125 17.40 7.77 -5.00
C VAL A 125 16.67 6.97 -6.07
N ALA A 126 15.41 6.65 -5.86
CA ALA A 126 14.52 6.05 -6.85
C ALA A 126 13.06 6.21 -6.41
N THR A 127 12.19 6.52 -7.37
CA THR A 127 10.73 6.51 -7.24
C THR A 127 10.14 5.44 -8.14
N GLU A 128 8.96 4.93 -7.81
CA GLU A 128 8.28 3.86 -8.57
C GLU A 128 9.25 2.77 -9.06
N LYS A 129 10.21 2.41 -8.18
CA LYS A 129 11.27 1.47 -8.52
C LYS A 129 10.72 0.06 -8.62
N TRP A 130 10.79 -0.54 -9.81
CA TRP A 130 10.55 -1.96 -9.98
C TRP A 130 11.59 -2.78 -9.22
N LEU A 131 11.13 -3.66 -8.37
CA LEU A 131 11.93 -4.54 -7.52
C LEU A 131 11.51 -5.99 -7.75
N GLU A 132 12.50 -6.86 -7.79
CA GLU A 132 12.33 -8.31 -7.84
C GLU A 132 13.23 -8.97 -6.80
N ALA A 133 12.73 -10.04 -6.20
CA ALA A 133 13.50 -10.90 -5.31
C ALA A 133 13.17 -12.37 -5.58
N VAL A 134 14.14 -13.23 -5.34
CA VAL A 134 13.95 -14.69 -5.34
C VAL A 134 14.46 -15.26 -4.03
N HIS A 135 13.62 -16.02 -3.34
CA HIS A 135 13.96 -16.74 -2.13
C HIS A 135 13.41 -18.17 -2.22
N ASP A 136 14.28 -19.16 -2.12
CA ASP A 136 13.96 -20.60 -2.18
C ASP A 136 13.06 -21.01 -3.38
N GLY A 137 13.23 -20.33 -4.51
CA GLY A 137 12.48 -20.60 -5.75
C GLY A 137 11.15 -19.87 -5.85
N ILE A 138 10.79 -19.05 -4.89
CA ILE A 138 9.63 -18.15 -4.91
C ILE A 138 10.07 -16.78 -5.39
N GLY A 139 9.44 -16.28 -6.45
CA GLY A 139 9.66 -14.94 -6.96
C GLY A 139 8.70 -13.93 -6.33
N LEU A 140 9.23 -12.80 -5.88
CA LEU A 140 8.47 -11.64 -5.43
C LEU A 140 8.76 -10.46 -6.33
N HIS A 141 7.77 -9.62 -6.59
CA HIS A 141 7.95 -8.39 -7.35
C HIS A 141 6.99 -7.27 -6.93
N GLY A 142 7.37 -6.02 -7.20
CA GLY A 142 6.50 -4.87 -7.00
C GLY A 142 7.21 -3.55 -7.29
N TYR A 143 6.44 -2.47 -7.29
CA TYR A 143 6.95 -1.10 -7.37
C TYR A 143 7.05 -0.51 -5.95
N ALA A 144 8.24 -0.04 -5.58
CA ALA A 144 8.42 0.72 -4.35
C ALA A 144 8.19 2.20 -4.64
N ASP A 145 7.27 2.85 -3.91
CA ASP A 145 6.89 4.24 -4.16
C ASP A 145 8.11 5.17 -4.08
N ASN A 146 8.97 4.99 -3.05
CA ASN A 146 10.18 5.79 -2.90
C ASN A 146 11.26 5.04 -2.12
N VAL A 147 12.52 5.15 -2.57
CA VAL A 147 13.70 4.65 -1.87
C VAL A 147 14.61 5.81 -1.51
N LEU A 148 14.82 6.01 -0.21
CA LEU A 148 15.63 7.10 0.32
C LEU A 148 17.03 6.63 0.68
N ARG A 149 18.06 7.44 0.37
CA ARG A 149 19.41 7.25 0.90
C ARG A 149 19.49 7.77 2.33
N THR A 150 20.02 6.96 3.24
CA THR A 150 20.29 7.33 4.61
C THR A 150 21.79 7.23 4.90
N GLU A 151 22.23 7.67 6.08
CA GLU A 151 23.64 7.57 6.48
C GLU A 151 24.11 6.09 6.60
N LYS A 152 23.19 5.16 6.85
CA LYS A 152 23.52 3.75 7.09
C LYS A 152 23.13 2.82 5.93
N GLY A 153 22.35 3.31 4.97
CA GLY A 153 21.85 2.47 3.87
C GLY A 153 20.60 3.03 3.19
N LEU A 154 19.58 2.23 3.08
CA LEU A 154 18.36 2.55 2.33
C LEU A 154 17.12 2.50 3.21
N HIS A 155 16.18 3.38 2.96
CA HIS A 155 14.88 3.40 3.61
C HIS A 155 13.78 3.46 2.56
N ILE A 156 13.00 2.41 2.45
CA ILE A 156 11.87 2.31 1.52
C ILE A 156 10.65 2.92 2.18
N ILE A 157 9.95 3.77 1.45
CA ILE A 157 8.71 4.40 1.89
C ILE A 157 7.58 3.98 0.96
N ASP A 158 6.47 3.53 1.53
CA ASP A 158 5.21 3.27 0.84
C ASP A 158 4.17 4.26 1.37
N TYR A 159 3.64 5.12 0.50
CA TYR A 159 2.70 6.16 0.87
C TYR A 159 1.28 5.62 0.95
N LYS A 160 0.62 5.89 2.05
CA LYS A 160 -0.77 5.47 2.30
C LYS A 160 -1.63 6.66 2.70
N ARG A 161 -2.91 6.57 2.41
CA ARG A 161 -3.83 7.57 2.92
C ARG A 161 -3.87 7.55 4.45
N ARG A 162 -3.99 6.37 5.08
CA ARG A 162 -4.11 6.20 6.54
C ARG A 162 -3.31 5.01 7.05
N LEU A 163 -3.04 4.98 8.36
CA LEU A 163 -2.38 3.86 9.04
C LEU A 163 -3.35 2.81 9.61
N SER A 164 -4.65 2.92 9.34
CA SER A 164 -5.61 1.92 9.80
C SER A 164 -5.25 0.54 9.24
N GLY A 165 -5.19 -0.47 10.09
CA GLY A 165 -4.82 -1.83 9.69
C GLY A 165 -3.30 -2.07 9.48
N ILE A 166 -2.45 -1.04 9.57
CA ILE A 166 -0.99 -1.26 9.46
C ILE A 166 -0.48 -2.04 10.68
N ILE A 167 0.29 -3.08 10.39
CA ILE A 167 0.89 -3.96 11.38
C ILE A 167 1.84 -3.22 12.33
N THR A 168 1.82 -3.61 13.60
CA THR A 168 2.73 -3.09 14.64
C THR A 168 3.36 -4.27 15.37
N SER A 169 4.46 -4.07 16.09
CA SER A 169 5.07 -5.11 16.92
C SER A 169 4.06 -5.74 17.89
N TYR A 170 3.12 -4.95 18.44
CA TYR A 170 2.08 -5.47 19.33
C TYR A 170 1.07 -6.38 18.62
N THR A 171 0.75 -6.10 17.35
CA THR A 171 -0.23 -6.86 16.56
C THR A 171 0.40 -7.91 15.66
N ALA A 172 1.73 -8.01 15.61
CA ALA A 172 2.46 -8.95 14.75
C ALA A 172 2.23 -10.41 15.14
N LYS A 173 1.93 -10.69 16.42
CA LYS A 173 1.55 -12.04 16.88
C LYS A 173 0.36 -12.64 16.11
N TYR A 174 -0.50 -11.81 15.56
CA TYR A 174 -1.63 -12.28 14.75
C TYR A 174 -1.21 -12.88 13.39
N LEU A 175 0.06 -12.72 12.98
CA LEU A 175 0.60 -13.43 11.81
C LEU A 175 0.72 -14.93 12.09
N ASP A 176 1.18 -15.31 13.30
CA ASP A 176 1.26 -16.71 13.72
C ASP A 176 -0.15 -17.32 13.79
N GLU A 177 -1.08 -16.63 14.47
CA GLU A 177 -2.48 -17.07 14.59
C GLU A 177 -3.18 -17.20 13.21
N HIS A 178 -2.85 -16.31 12.25
CA HIS A 178 -3.36 -16.41 10.88
C HIS A 178 -2.75 -17.59 10.13
N LEU A 179 -1.44 -17.83 10.24
CA LEU A 179 -0.75 -18.96 9.62
C LEU A 179 -1.28 -20.30 10.16
N GLU A 180 -1.59 -20.38 11.45
CA GLU A 180 -2.16 -21.56 12.10
C GLU A 180 -3.67 -21.73 11.81
N GLY A 181 -4.32 -20.75 11.20
CA GLY A 181 -5.75 -20.77 10.89
C GLY A 181 -6.65 -20.54 12.10
N GLU A 182 -6.12 -19.93 13.17
CA GLU A 182 -6.86 -19.60 14.39
C GLU A 182 -7.64 -18.29 14.24
N THR A 183 -7.06 -17.32 13.52
CA THR A 183 -7.68 -16.03 13.20
C THR A 183 -7.56 -15.71 11.72
N HIS A 184 -8.32 -14.72 11.25
CA HIS A 184 -8.24 -14.22 9.89
C HIS A 184 -7.88 -12.73 9.90
N GLU A 185 -6.65 -12.42 9.49
CA GLU A 185 -6.04 -11.08 9.60
C GLU A 185 -5.43 -10.60 8.28
N PRO A 186 -6.24 -10.57 7.17
CA PRO A 186 -5.72 -10.34 5.83
C PRO A 186 -5.02 -8.98 5.68
N GLY A 187 -5.51 -7.95 6.37
CA GLY A 187 -4.90 -6.63 6.34
C GLY A 187 -3.47 -6.60 6.89
N ARG A 188 -3.21 -7.32 7.99
CA ARG A 188 -1.86 -7.43 8.59
C ARG A 188 -0.94 -8.27 7.74
N VAL A 189 -1.45 -9.38 7.20
CA VAL A 189 -0.72 -10.26 6.28
C VAL A 189 -0.31 -9.49 5.01
N LYS A 190 -1.21 -8.70 4.43
CA LYS A 190 -0.91 -7.81 3.30
C LYS A 190 0.26 -6.86 3.60
N ASN A 191 0.26 -6.23 4.77
CA ASN A 191 1.33 -5.33 5.17
C ASN A 191 2.67 -6.06 5.35
N ALA A 192 2.65 -7.28 5.90
CA ALA A 192 3.83 -8.12 6.04
C ALA A 192 4.38 -8.52 4.66
N PHE A 193 3.53 -8.90 3.71
CA PHE A 193 3.94 -9.20 2.34
C PHE A 193 4.56 -8.00 1.62
N GLN A 194 3.98 -6.80 1.75
CA GLN A 194 4.56 -5.58 1.20
C GLN A 194 5.93 -5.29 1.79
N THR A 195 6.04 -5.30 3.13
CA THR A 195 7.31 -5.08 3.84
C THR A 195 8.38 -6.04 3.35
N THR A 196 8.07 -7.34 3.30
CA THR A 196 9.02 -8.38 2.88
C THR A 196 9.41 -8.24 1.42
N THR A 197 8.44 -8.08 0.52
CA THR A 197 8.73 -7.95 -0.92
C THR A 197 9.67 -6.78 -1.20
N TYR A 198 9.46 -5.64 -0.57
CA TYR A 198 10.28 -4.47 -0.84
C TYR A 198 11.63 -4.51 -0.16
N ILE A 199 11.75 -5.04 1.06
CA ILE A 199 13.05 -5.24 1.72
C ILE A 199 13.89 -6.24 0.91
N GLU A 200 13.35 -7.40 0.57
CA GLU A 200 14.06 -8.41 -0.21
C GLU A 200 14.39 -7.93 -1.61
N GLY A 201 13.45 -7.22 -2.26
CA GLY A 201 13.66 -6.65 -3.59
C GLY A 201 14.77 -5.61 -3.61
N VAL A 202 14.84 -4.72 -2.63
CA VAL A 202 15.94 -3.74 -2.52
C VAL A 202 17.27 -4.42 -2.25
N LYS A 203 17.31 -5.44 -1.36
CA LYS A 203 18.54 -6.20 -1.08
C LYS A 203 19.11 -6.92 -2.30
N GLN A 204 18.28 -7.23 -3.30
CA GLN A 204 18.67 -7.89 -4.55
C GLN A 204 18.77 -6.92 -5.73
N SER A 205 18.59 -5.61 -5.52
CA SER A 205 18.64 -4.57 -6.56
C SER A 205 20.03 -3.95 -6.71
N ASP A 206 20.17 -3.15 -7.75
CA ASP A 206 21.36 -2.32 -8.05
C ASP A 206 21.56 -1.15 -7.06
N LEU A 207 20.61 -0.88 -6.19
CA LEU A 207 20.71 0.17 -5.17
C LEU A 207 21.44 -0.29 -3.90
N TYR A 208 21.50 -1.61 -3.66
CA TYR A 208 22.04 -2.19 -2.46
C TYR A 208 23.52 -2.51 -2.58
N GLU A 209 24.27 -2.21 -1.54
CA GLU A 209 25.66 -2.63 -1.35
C GLU A 209 25.76 -3.43 -0.05
N ASP A 210 26.62 -4.44 -0.04
CA ASP A 210 26.80 -5.33 1.14
C ASP A 210 27.08 -4.55 2.42
N GLY A 211 26.27 -4.82 3.44
CA GLY A 211 26.37 -4.20 4.76
C GLY A 211 25.54 -2.93 4.93
N MET A 212 24.79 -2.50 3.90
CA MET A 212 23.79 -1.45 4.06
C MET A 212 22.64 -1.91 4.96
N ASP A 213 22.18 -1.01 5.82
CA ASP A 213 20.92 -1.15 6.54
C ASP A 213 19.75 -0.92 5.58
N VAL A 214 18.74 -1.80 5.60
CA VAL A 214 17.55 -1.65 4.76
C VAL A 214 16.33 -1.57 5.67
N ARG A 215 15.60 -0.45 5.59
CA ARG A 215 14.40 -0.22 6.39
C ARG A 215 13.19 -0.01 5.51
N PHE A 216 12.02 -0.31 6.05
CA PHE A 216 10.74 -0.09 5.38
C PHE A 216 9.75 0.61 6.32
N SER A 217 9.06 1.62 5.78
CA SER A 217 7.98 2.31 6.48
C SER A 217 6.79 2.56 5.56
N PHE A 218 5.60 2.39 6.12
CA PHE A 218 4.40 3.04 5.60
C PHE A 218 4.37 4.50 6.06
N TYR A 219 3.98 5.41 5.19
CA TYR A 219 3.77 6.80 5.54
C TYR A 219 2.32 7.19 5.27
N ALA A 220 1.55 7.48 6.34
CA ALA A 220 0.19 7.99 6.20
C ALA A 220 0.22 9.49 5.98
N LEU A 221 -0.35 9.95 4.87
CA LEU A 221 -0.53 11.38 4.61
C LEU A 221 -1.63 11.99 5.50
N PHE A 222 -2.67 11.22 5.82
CA PHE A 222 -3.82 11.65 6.61
C PHE A 222 -3.87 10.93 7.97
N TYR A 223 -2.81 11.06 8.78
CA TYR A 223 -2.79 10.46 10.11
C TYR A 223 -3.75 11.16 11.07
N GLU A 224 -3.73 12.50 11.07
CA GLU A 224 -4.67 13.36 11.79
C GLU A 224 -5.23 14.38 10.80
N THR A 225 -6.55 14.56 10.82
CA THR A 225 -7.22 15.55 9.98
C THR A 225 -8.25 16.27 10.80
N THR A 226 -8.22 17.60 10.78
CA THR A 226 -9.29 18.46 11.31
C THR A 226 -9.81 19.34 10.19
N ALA A 227 -11.13 19.52 10.13
CA ALA A 227 -11.77 20.36 9.13
C ALA A 227 -12.89 21.19 9.75
N GLU A 228 -12.89 22.48 9.44
CA GLU A 228 -13.93 23.41 9.84
C GLU A 228 -14.52 24.07 8.60
N SER A 229 -15.85 24.19 8.56
CA SER A 229 -16.52 24.93 7.50
C SER A 229 -16.48 26.42 7.80
N THR A 230 -16.04 27.22 6.83
CA THR A 230 -15.97 28.68 6.92
C THR A 230 -16.88 29.31 5.86
N PRO A 231 -17.18 30.63 5.98
CA PRO A 231 -17.96 31.32 4.96
C PRO A 231 -17.32 31.30 3.56
N ASP A 232 -15.99 31.17 3.50
CA ASP A 232 -15.20 31.22 2.27
C ASP A 232 -14.77 29.80 1.77
N GLY A 233 -15.22 28.72 2.46
CA GLY A 233 -14.88 27.34 2.11
C GLY A 233 -14.56 26.46 3.32
N PHE A 234 -13.38 25.84 3.33
CA PHE A 234 -12.95 24.93 4.39
C PHE A 234 -11.57 25.33 4.92
N GLU A 235 -11.43 25.31 6.25
CA GLU A 235 -10.12 25.36 6.91
C GLU A 235 -9.77 23.92 7.32
N ILE A 236 -8.74 23.35 6.69
CA ILE A 236 -8.36 21.96 6.86
C ILE A 236 -6.91 21.92 7.30
N SER A 237 -6.65 21.20 8.39
CA SER A 237 -5.30 20.90 8.86
C SER A 237 -5.09 19.38 8.82
N VAL A 238 -3.98 18.98 8.23
CA VAL A 238 -3.60 17.56 8.07
C VAL A 238 -2.21 17.36 8.66
N ARG A 239 -1.99 16.20 9.24
CA ARG A 239 -0.68 15.77 9.71
C ARG A 239 -0.40 14.36 9.22
N GLY A 240 0.75 14.17 8.57
CA GLY A 240 1.26 12.87 8.18
C GLY A 240 2.05 12.19 9.30
N ARG A 241 2.26 10.87 9.16
CA ARG A 241 3.08 10.10 10.10
C ARG A 241 3.66 8.83 9.47
N PRO A 242 4.97 8.54 9.66
CA PRO A 242 5.54 7.26 9.31
C PRO A 242 5.20 6.15 10.32
N ARG A 243 5.15 4.91 9.84
CA ARG A 243 5.10 3.69 10.62
C ARG A 243 6.14 2.70 10.08
N GLU A 244 7.25 2.54 10.79
CA GLU A 244 8.28 1.56 10.43
C GLU A 244 7.82 0.15 10.80
N THR A 245 8.02 -0.80 9.88
CA THR A 245 7.66 -2.21 10.03
C THR A 245 8.85 -3.16 9.87
N THR A 246 10.07 -2.64 9.71
CA THR A 246 11.30 -3.43 9.62
C THR A 246 11.46 -4.39 10.80
N GLY A 247 11.19 -3.91 12.03
CA GLY A 247 11.27 -4.76 13.22
C GLY A 247 10.27 -5.92 13.22
N VAL A 248 9.11 -5.77 12.58
CA VAL A 248 8.16 -6.87 12.39
C VAL A 248 8.70 -7.88 11.39
N TYR A 249 9.27 -7.41 10.27
CA TYR A 249 9.93 -8.26 9.29
C TYR A 249 11.07 -9.08 9.93
N ASP A 250 11.91 -8.46 10.75
CA ASP A 250 13.05 -9.14 11.38
C ASP A 250 12.59 -10.17 12.42
N GLU A 251 11.60 -9.84 13.26
CA GLU A 251 11.11 -10.68 14.35
C GLU A 251 10.25 -11.86 13.85
N TYR A 252 9.45 -11.64 12.81
CA TYR A 252 8.48 -12.63 12.27
C TYR A 252 8.88 -13.15 10.88
N TYR A 253 10.17 -13.12 10.57
CA TYR A 253 10.69 -13.52 9.25
C TYR A 253 10.20 -14.91 8.81
N ASP A 254 10.37 -15.92 9.65
CA ASP A 254 9.97 -17.31 9.33
C ASP A 254 8.45 -17.43 9.16
N THR A 255 7.67 -16.75 10.00
CA THR A 255 6.20 -16.75 9.90
C THR A 255 5.72 -16.09 8.61
N ILE A 256 6.31 -14.95 8.24
CA ILE A 256 5.94 -14.24 7.01
C ILE A 256 6.29 -15.09 5.78
N TRP A 257 7.46 -15.72 5.77
CA TRP A 257 7.81 -16.64 4.69
C TRP A 257 6.90 -17.86 4.65
N GLY A 258 6.51 -18.44 5.78
CA GLY A 258 5.52 -19.51 5.85
C GLY A 258 4.16 -19.12 5.24
N LEU A 259 3.71 -17.88 5.45
CA LEU A 259 2.51 -17.33 4.82
C LEU A 259 2.68 -17.14 3.30
N ILE A 260 3.85 -16.65 2.85
CA ILE A 260 4.18 -16.50 1.43
C ILE A 260 4.24 -17.86 0.74
N GLU A 261 4.92 -18.83 1.34
CA GLU A 261 5.01 -20.21 0.84
C GLU A 261 3.63 -20.84 0.70
N THR A 262 2.80 -20.73 1.74
CA THR A 262 1.42 -21.25 1.71
C THR A 262 0.60 -20.63 0.58
N ALA A 263 0.68 -19.31 0.40
CA ALA A 263 -0.02 -18.64 -0.67
C ALA A 263 0.54 -19.03 -2.06
N HIS A 264 1.87 -19.11 -2.20
CA HIS A 264 2.54 -19.50 -3.44
C HIS A 264 2.18 -20.95 -3.84
N GLU A 265 2.24 -21.91 -2.91
CA GLU A 265 1.86 -23.30 -3.16
C GLU A 265 0.40 -23.40 -3.57
N GLY A 266 -0.48 -22.70 -2.88
CA GLY A 266 -1.90 -22.70 -3.19
C GLY A 266 -2.21 -22.11 -4.56
N ILE A 267 -1.58 -20.99 -4.91
CA ILE A 267 -1.73 -20.33 -6.23
C ILE A 267 -1.21 -21.25 -7.34
N THR A 268 -0.02 -21.81 -7.19
CA THR A 268 0.63 -22.63 -8.23
C THR A 268 -0.02 -24.01 -8.38
N SER A 269 -0.62 -24.55 -7.33
CA SER A 269 -1.38 -25.82 -7.38
C SER A 269 -2.83 -25.65 -7.84
N GLY A 270 -3.35 -24.42 -7.92
CA GLY A 270 -4.76 -24.15 -8.25
C GLY A 270 -5.73 -24.45 -7.10
N ALA A 271 -5.28 -24.32 -5.86
CA ALA A 271 -6.11 -24.53 -4.67
C ALA A 271 -6.93 -23.28 -4.33
N TYR A 272 -8.11 -23.15 -4.95
CA TYR A 272 -8.96 -21.96 -4.83
C TYR A 272 -10.24 -22.17 -4.01
N ALA A 273 -10.30 -23.22 -3.20
CA ALA A 273 -11.38 -23.35 -2.23
C ALA A 273 -11.15 -22.38 -1.08
N SER A 274 -12.17 -21.59 -0.74
CA SER A 274 -12.08 -20.63 0.37
C SER A 274 -11.82 -21.32 1.71
N ASN A 275 -11.20 -20.61 2.63
CA ASN A 275 -11.18 -20.97 4.04
C ASN A 275 -12.61 -21.12 4.59
N PRO A 276 -12.80 -21.82 5.73
CA PRO A 276 -14.11 -21.98 6.35
C PRO A 276 -14.81 -20.62 6.53
N PHE A 277 -16.07 -20.55 6.12
CA PHE A 277 -16.86 -19.31 6.14
C PHE A 277 -16.88 -18.66 7.53
N GLU A 278 -17.00 -19.44 8.58
CA GLU A 278 -17.02 -18.94 9.98
C GLU A 278 -15.72 -18.23 10.38
N LEU A 279 -14.61 -18.58 9.73
CA LEU A 279 -13.31 -17.95 9.97
C LEU A 279 -13.17 -16.59 9.24
N ILE A 280 -13.67 -16.53 7.99
CA ILE A 280 -13.35 -15.40 7.08
C ILE A 280 -14.49 -14.39 6.90
N ASN A 281 -15.71 -14.69 7.38
CA ASN A 281 -16.91 -13.93 7.00
C ASN A 281 -16.88 -12.45 7.41
N GLU A 282 -16.31 -12.14 8.57
CA GLU A 282 -16.28 -10.77 9.09
C GLU A 282 -15.26 -9.89 8.34
N GLU A 283 -14.11 -10.46 8.01
CA GLU A 283 -12.99 -9.70 7.41
C GLU A 283 -12.99 -9.75 5.88
N ALA A 284 -13.25 -10.92 5.28
CA ALA A 284 -13.14 -11.11 3.85
C ALA A 284 -14.47 -11.01 3.08
N CYS A 285 -15.62 -11.38 3.71
CA CYS A 285 -16.89 -11.42 3.01
C CYS A 285 -17.71 -10.13 3.11
N SER A 286 -17.51 -9.32 4.16
CA SER A 286 -18.33 -8.12 4.43
C SER A 286 -18.31 -7.13 3.26
N ASP A 287 -17.14 -6.89 2.68
CA ASP A 287 -16.90 -5.95 1.60
C ASP A 287 -16.48 -6.63 0.27
N CYS A 288 -16.80 -7.93 0.13
CA CYS A 288 -16.43 -8.69 -1.06
C CYS A 288 -17.37 -8.38 -2.24
N ASP A 289 -16.81 -7.96 -3.36
CA ASP A 289 -17.54 -7.65 -4.59
C ASP A 289 -18.25 -8.87 -5.20
N TYR A 290 -17.80 -10.08 -4.85
CA TYR A 290 -18.34 -11.34 -5.37
C TYR A 290 -19.37 -12.01 -4.46
N ARG A 291 -19.72 -11.42 -3.30
CA ARG A 291 -20.58 -12.06 -2.30
C ARG A 291 -21.95 -12.51 -2.87
N GLU A 292 -22.53 -11.72 -3.78
CA GLU A 292 -23.84 -12.01 -4.37
C GLU A 292 -23.82 -13.21 -5.34
N MET A 293 -22.65 -13.64 -5.78
CA MET A 293 -22.46 -14.80 -6.64
C MET A 293 -21.62 -15.93 -5.99
N CYS A 294 -21.12 -15.68 -4.78
CA CYS A 294 -20.28 -16.65 -4.06
C CYS A 294 -21.12 -17.79 -3.47
N PRO A 295 -20.92 -19.05 -3.89
CA PRO A 295 -21.72 -20.19 -3.41
C PRO A 295 -21.64 -20.39 -1.90
N GLU A 296 -20.47 -20.18 -1.31
CA GLU A 296 -20.22 -20.32 0.13
C GLU A 296 -21.01 -19.28 0.92
N TYR A 297 -20.97 -18.03 0.49
CA TYR A 297 -21.72 -16.92 1.12
C TYR A 297 -23.25 -17.17 1.02
N LEU A 298 -23.74 -17.47 -0.17
CA LEU A 298 -25.17 -17.72 -0.41
C LEU A 298 -25.70 -18.96 0.33
N ALA A 299 -24.87 -20.01 0.47
CA ALA A 299 -25.27 -21.20 1.22
C ALA A 299 -25.48 -20.91 2.71
N GLU A 300 -24.69 -20.01 3.30
CA GLU A 300 -24.84 -19.61 4.70
C GLU A 300 -26.02 -18.65 4.91
N GLU A 301 -26.30 -17.72 3.97
CA GLU A 301 -27.51 -16.88 4.04
C GLU A 301 -28.80 -17.70 4.06
N VAL A 302 -28.84 -18.81 3.34
CA VAL A 302 -30.03 -19.69 3.32
C VAL A 302 -30.18 -20.50 4.63
N ARG A 303 -29.07 -20.72 5.37
CA ARG A 303 -29.10 -21.45 6.65
C ARG A 303 -29.50 -20.58 7.85
N ARG A 304 -29.42 -19.27 7.72
CA ARG A 304 -29.85 -18.28 8.75
C ARG A 304 -31.33 -17.98 8.64
#